data_ede3a7bac378e0394587b1984cdfcdde
#
_entry.id   ede3a7bac378e0394587b1984cdfcdde
#
_cell.length_a   1.000
_cell.length_b   1.000
_cell.length_c   1.000
_cell.angle_alpha   90.00
_cell.angle_beta   90.00
_cell.angle_gamma   90.00
#
_symmetry.space_group_name_H-M   'P 1'
#
loop_
_entity.id
_entity.type
_entity.pdbx_description
1 polymer ?
#
loop_
_entity_poly.entity_id
_entity_poly.type
_entity_poly.pdbx_seq_one_letter_code
_entity_poly.pdbx_strand_id
1 'polypeptide(L)'
;MKQQLVYTRNEAIDVKVYEPENPKAAMLLLHGISEHSGRYDYLLNFFKEHDIYCVVYDHNGHGSRDKGNRGEIGSFETLVRDAKDVYDSLPEDLPKFVIGHSMGSIVLRLLLSTIQPTGAIIVGTGNRTSPMEMIETAFVNGVAKVLPDAKSLFINRLAFSGFDRQVEGTARNRWISKNYENVVNYNKDPLSGHPVSINTFKAVNNAIFAVNSEDIIGHYSKDTHFLLISGKDDPFSHQGKDIEKLDAT
;
A
#
# COMPACT_ATOMS: atom_id res chain seq x y z
N MET A 1 4.92 17.96 12.56
CA MET A 1 5.48 17.18 11.43
C MET A 1 6.80 17.81 11.00
N LYS A 2 7.82 16.99 10.78
CA LYS A 2 9.13 17.41 10.24
C LYS A 2 9.36 16.66 8.92
N GLN A 3 10.10 17.23 7.99
CA GLN A 3 10.63 16.53 6.83
C GLN A 3 12.06 16.06 7.13
N GLN A 4 12.38 14.85 6.71
CA GLN A 4 13.70 14.26 6.88
C GLN A 4 14.07 13.48 5.63
N LEU A 5 15.37 13.40 5.33
CA LEU A 5 15.88 12.54 4.25
C LEU A 5 16.36 11.21 4.84
N VAL A 6 15.88 10.12 4.27
CA VAL A 6 16.43 8.79 4.49
C VAL A 6 17.27 8.44 3.26
N TYR A 7 18.54 8.22 3.45
CA TYR A 7 19.46 7.85 2.37
C TYR A 7 19.42 6.36 2.15
N THR A 8 18.95 5.97 0.98
CA THR A 8 18.96 4.58 0.50
C THR A 8 20.20 4.35 -0.36
N ARG A 9 20.39 3.10 -0.82
CA ARG A 9 21.48 2.78 -1.73
C ARG A 9 21.40 3.48 -3.09
N ASN A 10 20.22 3.89 -3.51
CA ASN A 10 19.97 4.42 -4.85
C ASN A 10 19.60 5.90 -4.88
N GLU A 11 18.95 6.39 -3.84
CA GLU A 11 18.45 7.77 -3.76
C GLU A 11 18.15 8.18 -2.32
N ALA A 12 17.92 9.47 -2.10
CA ALA A 12 17.36 9.97 -0.86
C ALA A 12 15.83 9.97 -0.95
N ILE A 13 15.17 9.46 0.09
CA ILE A 13 13.71 9.45 0.23
C ILE A 13 13.31 10.54 1.21
N ASP A 14 12.47 11.47 0.75
CA ASP A 14 11.81 12.43 1.63
C ASP A 14 10.76 11.71 2.47
N VAL A 15 10.94 11.70 3.79
CA VAL A 15 9.99 11.15 4.75
C VAL A 15 9.37 12.26 5.59
N LYS A 16 8.10 12.13 5.91
CA LYS A 16 7.40 12.94 6.90
C LYS A 16 7.46 12.24 8.24
N VAL A 17 7.95 12.95 9.26
CA VAL A 17 8.10 12.44 10.62
C VAL A 17 7.12 13.17 11.55
N TYR A 18 6.36 12.41 12.31
CA TYR A 18 5.44 12.84 13.36
C TYR A 18 5.99 12.39 14.70
N GLU A 19 6.80 13.24 15.32
CA GLU A 19 7.56 12.93 16.54
C GLU A 19 6.87 13.50 17.77
N PRO A 20 6.46 12.69 18.76
CA PRO A 20 6.02 13.14 20.07
C PRO A 20 7.23 13.48 20.97
N GLU A 21 6.98 14.10 22.13
CA GLU A 21 8.06 14.45 23.07
C GLU A 21 8.72 13.20 23.70
N ASN A 22 7.90 12.20 24.04
CA ASN A 22 8.34 10.98 24.69
C ASN A 22 7.79 9.75 23.98
N PRO A 23 8.39 9.33 22.85
CA PRO A 23 7.86 8.23 22.04
C PRO A 23 7.94 6.90 22.80
N LYS A 24 6.87 6.11 22.75
CA LYS A 24 6.75 4.76 23.34
C LYS A 24 6.87 3.65 22.29
N ALA A 25 6.64 3.99 21.03
CA ALA A 25 6.74 3.09 19.89
C ALA A 25 7.06 3.86 18.62
N ALA A 26 7.57 3.17 17.62
CA ALA A 26 7.81 3.72 16.28
C ALA A 26 6.92 3.01 15.25
N MET A 27 6.42 3.75 14.26
CA MET A 27 5.51 3.23 13.24
C MET A 27 5.88 3.74 11.84
N LEU A 28 5.96 2.83 10.88
CA LEU A 28 6.02 3.12 9.46
C LEU A 28 4.66 2.92 8.82
N LEU A 29 4.19 3.87 8.01
CA LEU A 29 2.98 3.74 7.22
C LEU A 29 3.30 3.67 5.73
N LEU A 30 2.73 2.66 5.04
CA LEU A 30 2.85 2.39 3.61
C LEU A 30 1.49 2.61 2.94
N HIS A 31 1.40 3.61 2.08
CA HIS A 31 0.15 4.00 1.42
C HIS A 31 -0.23 3.10 0.22
N GLY A 32 -1.45 3.25 -0.28
CA GLY A 32 -1.99 2.47 -1.39
C GLY A 32 -1.64 3.02 -2.79
N ILE A 33 -2.15 2.34 -3.81
CA ILE A 33 -2.00 2.75 -5.21
C ILE A 33 -2.84 4.01 -5.51
N SER A 34 -2.34 4.86 -6.40
CA SER A 34 -3.03 6.10 -6.85
C SER A 34 -3.45 7.03 -5.70
N GLU A 35 -2.66 7.06 -4.65
CA GLU A 35 -2.79 7.98 -3.52
C GLU A 35 -1.40 8.44 -3.03
N HIS A 36 -1.31 9.13 -1.92
CA HIS A 36 -0.06 9.65 -1.37
C HIS A 36 -0.08 9.77 0.16
N SER A 37 1.09 9.96 0.75
CA SER A 37 1.32 10.05 2.20
C SER A 37 0.46 11.10 2.91
N GLY A 38 0.15 12.23 2.26
CA GLY A 38 -0.62 13.33 2.86
C GLY A 38 -2.07 12.96 3.24
N ARG A 39 -2.62 11.88 2.68
CA ARG A 39 -3.96 11.40 3.05
C ARG A 39 -4.03 10.83 4.47
N TYR A 40 -2.88 10.54 5.06
CA TYR A 40 -2.77 9.93 6.39
C TYR A 40 -2.41 10.93 7.49
N ASP A 41 -2.30 12.22 7.19
CA ASP A 41 -1.90 13.26 8.14
C ASP A 41 -2.77 13.27 9.41
N TYR A 42 -4.09 13.05 9.27
CA TYR A 42 -5.00 12.95 10.42
C TYR A 42 -4.66 11.76 11.33
N LEU A 43 -4.49 10.58 10.75
CA LEU A 43 -4.18 9.34 11.47
C LEU A 43 -2.81 9.43 12.16
N LEU A 44 -1.82 10.00 11.46
CA LEU A 44 -0.45 10.11 11.99
C LEU A 44 -0.34 11.16 13.10
N ASN A 45 -1.12 12.25 13.04
CA ASN A 45 -1.23 13.18 14.16
C ASN A 45 -1.92 12.53 15.36
N PHE A 46 -2.98 11.74 15.15
CA PHE A 46 -3.62 10.98 16.22
C PHE A 46 -2.63 10.04 16.91
N PHE A 47 -1.83 9.28 16.17
CA PHE A 47 -0.80 8.41 16.74
C PHE A 47 0.29 9.20 17.47
N LYS A 48 0.72 10.34 16.93
CA LYS A 48 1.66 11.24 17.60
C LYS A 48 1.12 11.73 18.96
N GLU A 49 -0.16 12.07 19.04
CA GLU A 49 -0.82 12.50 20.30
C GLU A 49 -0.90 11.35 21.33
N HIS A 50 -0.71 10.10 20.89
CA HIS A 50 -0.64 8.89 21.71
C HIS A 50 0.79 8.37 21.90
N ASP A 51 1.79 9.24 21.81
CA ASP A 51 3.21 8.92 22.02
C ASP A 51 3.80 7.91 21.01
N ILE A 52 3.31 7.89 19.79
CA ILE A 52 3.86 7.04 18.72
C ILE A 52 4.64 7.89 17.72
N TYR A 53 5.92 7.58 17.56
CA TYR A 53 6.79 8.17 16.54
C TYR A 53 6.40 7.59 15.17
N CYS A 54 5.86 8.42 14.26
CA CYS A 54 5.36 7.93 12.99
C CYS A 54 6.16 8.46 11.81
N VAL A 55 6.42 7.58 10.85
CA VAL A 55 7.07 7.91 9.58
C VAL A 55 6.17 7.48 8.43
N VAL A 56 6.07 8.33 7.41
CA VAL A 56 5.42 8.05 6.14
C VAL A 56 6.20 8.69 5.00
N TYR A 57 6.17 8.07 3.84
CA TYR A 57 6.78 8.60 2.61
C TYR A 57 5.90 8.28 1.41
N ASP A 58 6.16 8.92 0.26
CA ASP A 58 5.50 8.59 -0.99
C ASP A 58 6.24 7.46 -1.70
N HIS A 59 5.53 6.41 -2.10
CA HIS A 59 6.08 5.36 -2.96
C HIS A 59 6.55 5.91 -4.31
N ASN A 60 7.52 5.24 -4.94
CA ASN A 60 7.96 5.62 -6.28
C ASN A 60 6.77 5.74 -7.25
N GLY A 61 6.74 6.78 -8.08
CA GLY A 61 5.65 7.08 -9.00
C GLY A 61 4.40 7.70 -8.35
N HIS A 62 4.44 8.04 -7.05
CA HIS A 62 3.33 8.62 -6.30
C HIS A 62 3.75 9.91 -5.58
N GLY A 63 2.76 10.78 -5.31
CA GLY A 63 2.94 11.99 -4.53
C GLY A 63 4.11 12.84 -4.99
N SER A 64 5.05 13.16 -4.09
CA SER A 64 6.26 13.93 -4.37
C SER A 64 7.33 13.14 -5.16
N ARG A 65 7.21 11.81 -5.25
CA ARG A 65 8.17 10.93 -5.94
C ARG A 65 7.70 10.48 -7.32
N ASP A 66 6.81 11.23 -7.97
CA ASP A 66 6.33 10.89 -9.32
C ASP A 66 7.37 11.11 -10.43
N LYS A 67 8.39 11.96 -10.19
CA LYS A 67 9.50 12.24 -11.11
C LYS A 67 9.06 12.51 -12.56
N GLY A 68 7.85 13.07 -12.75
CA GLY A 68 7.26 13.33 -14.05
C GLY A 68 6.63 12.11 -14.73
N ASN A 69 6.62 10.96 -14.07
CA ASN A 69 6.00 9.72 -14.57
C ASN A 69 5.00 9.13 -13.55
N ARG A 70 4.07 9.96 -13.08
CA ARG A 70 3.07 9.58 -12.07
C ARG A 70 2.35 8.29 -12.43
N GLY A 71 2.24 7.37 -11.45
CA GLY A 71 1.61 6.06 -11.63
C GLY A 71 2.51 4.99 -12.24
N GLU A 72 3.83 5.26 -12.37
CA GLU A 72 4.83 4.26 -12.74
C GLU A 72 5.73 3.96 -11.54
N ILE A 73 5.60 2.77 -10.98
CA ILE A 73 6.36 2.36 -9.78
C ILE A 73 7.74 1.76 -10.11
N GLY A 74 8.01 1.47 -11.36
CA GLY A 74 9.16 0.68 -11.76
C GLY A 74 8.96 -0.80 -11.44
N SER A 75 9.54 -1.29 -10.37
CA SER A 75 9.36 -2.66 -9.89
C SER A 75 8.81 -2.70 -8.47
N PHE A 76 8.13 -3.80 -8.13
CA PHE A 76 7.60 -3.99 -6.78
C PHE A 76 8.73 -4.21 -5.75
N GLU A 77 9.84 -4.82 -6.17
CA GLU A 77 11.03 -4.99 -5.35
C GLU A 77 11.65 -3.65 -4.94
N THR A 78 11.52 -2.62 -5.78
CA THR A 78 11.96 -1.26 -5.42
C THR A 78 11.13 -0.71 -4.27
N LEU A 79 9.79 -0.89 -4.30
CA LEU A 79 8.92 -0.46 -3.20
C LEU A 79 9.25 -1.16 -1.88
N VAL A 80 9.52 -2.46 -1.93
CA VAL A 80 9.88 -3.27 -0.74
C VAL A 80 11.22 -2.82 -0.17
N ARG A 81 12.22 -2.58 -1.04
CA ARG A 81 13.54 -2.10 -0.62
C ARG A 81 13.47 -0.70 0.00
N ASP A 82 12.76 0.22 -0.63
CA ASP A 82 12.53 1.56 -0.09
C ASP A 82 11.86 1.50 1.29
N ALA A 83 10.85 0.64 1.43
CA ALA A 83 10.17 0.41 2.70
C ALA A 83 11.11 -0.15 3.77
N LYS A 84 12.02 -1.06 3.39
CA LYS A 84 13.02 -1.60 4.29
C LYS A 84 14.01 -0.53 4.76
N ASP A 85 14.53 0.27 3.85
CA ASP A 85 15.49 1.33 4.18
C ASP A 85 14.86 2.37 5.12
N VAL A 86 13.58 2.73 4.90
CA VAL A 86 12.84 3.62 5.81
C VAL A 86 12.53 2.94 7.14
N TYR A 87 12.16 1.66 7.16
CA TYR A 87 11.96 0.90 8.40
C TYR A 87 13.25 0.80 9.24
N ASP A 88 14.39 0.58 8.61
CA ASP A 88 15.69 0.50 9.28
C ASP A 88 16.10 1.87 9.88
N SER A 89 15.58 2.98 9.35
CA SER A 89 15.80 4.33 9.89
C SER A 89 14.97 4.69 11.12
N LEU A 90 13.99 3.86 11.50
CA LEU A 90 13.21 4.06 12.73
C LEU A 90 14.09 3.91 13.97
N PRO A 91 13.80 4.64 15.08
CA PRO A 91 14.52 4.50 16.34
C PRO A 91 14.69 3.04 16.77
N GLU A 92 15.94 2.65 17.11
CA GLU A 92 16.27 1.24 17.39
C GLU A 92 15.76 0.77 18.76
N ASP A 93 15.65 1.67 19.71
CA ASP A 93 15.26 1.44 21.11
C ASP A 93 13.75 1.35 21.32
N LEU A 94 12.95 1.59 20.28
CA LEU A 94 11.49 1.56 20.35
C LEU A 94 10.89 0.29 19.74
N PRO A 95 9.80 -0.26 20.31
CA PRO A 95 8.99 -1.26 19.61
C PRO A 95 8.52 -0.73 18.26
N LYS A 96 8.78 -1.50 17.19
CA LYS A 96 8.50 -1.07 15.81
C LYS A 96 7.22 -1.71 15.28
N PHE A 97 6.37 -0.89 14.68
CA PHE A 97 5.14 -1.31 14.01
C PHE A 97 5.13 -0.86 12.56
N VAL A 98 4.43 -1.61 11.70
CA VAL A 98 4.24 -1.20 10.30
C VAL A 98 2.77 -1.32 9.94
N ILE A 99 2.22 -0.27 9.33
CA ILE A 99 0.88 -0.26 8.71
C ILE A 99 1.05 -0.29 7.20
N GLY A 100 0.37 -1.21 6.52
CA GLY A 100 0.25 -1.22 5.08
C GLY A 100 -1.21 -1.16 4.64
N HIS A 101 -1.57 -0.19 3.79
CA HIS A 101 -2.90 -0.05 3.22
C HIS A 101 -2.91 -0.41 1.74
N SER A 102 -3.84 -1.25 1.29
CA SER A 102 -4.04 -1.63 -0.11
C SER A 102 -2.73 -2.12 -0.76
N MET A 103 -2.20 -1.47 -1.80
CA MET A 103 -0.87 -1.77 -2.37
C MET A 103 0.22 -1.78 -1.29
N GLY A 104 0.21 -0.84 -0.34
CA GLY A 104 1.13 -0.80 0.78
C GLY A 104 1.03 -2.02 1.70
N SER A 105 -0.13 -2.68 1.77
CA SER A 105 -0.29 -3.95 2.50
C SER A 105 0.44 -5.11 1.82
N ILE A 106 0.50 -5.10 0.48
CA ILE A 106 1.27 -6.08 -0.29
C ILE A 106 2.78 -5.82 -0.13
N VAL A 107 3.19 -4.53 -0.12
CA VAL A 107 4.58 -4.16 0.21
C VAL A 107 4.95 -4.65 1.60
N LEU A 108 4.10 -4.41 2.61
CA LEU A 108 4.31 -4.88 3.98
C LEU A 108 4.46 -6.40 4.05
N ARG A 109 3.56 -7.15 3.43
CA ARG A 109 3.60 -8.61 3.43
C ARG A 109 4.88 -9.19 2.82
N LEU A 110 5.41 -8.60 1.75
CA LEU A 110 6.72 -8.96 1.21
C LEU A 110 7.86 -8.53 2.14
N LEU A 111 7.76 -7.35 2.73
CA LEU A 111 8.76 -6.80 3.64
C LEU A 111 8.94 -7.67 4.89
N LEU A 112 7.85 -8.26 5.41
CA LEU A 112 7.85 -9.15 6.60
C LEU A 112 8.75 -10.38 6.46
N SER A 113 9.11 -10.77 5.24
CA SER A 113 10.13 -11.82 5.02
C SER A 113 11.56 -11.38 5.37
N THR A 114 11.80 -10.08 5.57
CA THR A 114 13.14 -9.50 5.79
C THR A 114 13.26 -8.63 7.04
N ILE A 115 12.15 -8.35 7.72
CA ILE A 115 12.09 -7.58 8.97
C ILE A 115 11.30 -8.32 10.04
N GLN A 116 11.51 -7.96 11.31
CA GLN A 116 10.80 -8.52 12.46
C GLN A 116 10.22 -7.38 13.31
N PRO A 117 9.11 -6.77 12.89
CA PRO A 117 8.47 -5.73 13.68
C PRO A 117 7.74 -6.35 14.89
N THR A 118 7.53 -5.55 15.95
CA THR A 118 6.67 -5.93 17.07
C THR A 118 5.24 -6.19 16.60
N GLY A 119 4.75 -5.43 15.64
CA GLY A 119 3.42 -5.65 15.07
C GLY A 119 3.28 -5.17 13.63
N ALA A 120 2.43 -5.86 12.88
CA ALA A 120 2.08 -5.58 11.49
C ALA A 120 0.57 -5.37 11.36
N ILE A 121 0.15 -4.22 10.84
CA ILE A 121 -1.25 -3.86 10.62
C ILE A 121 -1.51 -3.88 9.11
N ILE A 122 -2.27 -4.86 8.65
CA ILE A 122 -2.57 -5.12 7.25
C ILE A 122 -3.99 -4.64 6.97
N VAL A 123 -4.14 -3.59 6.16
CA VAL A 123 -5.42 -2.92 5.91
C VAL A 123 -5.82 -3.04 4.45
N GLY A 124 -7.00 -3.59 4.18
CA GLY A 124 -7.58 -3.69 2.83
C GLY A 124 -6.65 -4.44 1.85
N THR A 125 -6.13 -5.59 2.26
CA THR A 125 -5.25 -6.42 1.41
C THR A 125 -6.07 -7.32 0.49
N GLY A 126 -5.53 -7.64 -0.69
CA GLY A 126 -6.07 -8.65 -1.59
C GLY A 126 -5.33 -9.99 -1.45
N ASN A 127 -6.06 -11.06 -1.75
CA ASN A 127 -5.52 -12.41 -1.76
C ASN A 127 -6.01 -13.15 -3.02
N ARG A 128 -5.31 -12.96 -4.14
CA ARG A 128 -5.67 -13.55 -5.43
C ARG A 128 -5.18 -14.99 -5.51
N THR A 129 -6.11 -15.93 -5.59
CA THR A 129 -5.79 -17.36 -5.63
C THR A 129 -6.66 -18.12 -6.65
N SER A 130 -7.64 -17.47 -7.30
CA SER A 130 -8.54 -18.12 -8.22
C SER A 130 -7.92 -18.31 -9.62
N PRO A 131 -8.28 -19.38 -10.36
CA PRO A 131 -7.84 -19.58 -11.74
C PRO A 131 -8.22 -18.41 -12.68
N MET A 132 -9.36 -17.75 -12.45
CA MET A 132 -9.80 -16.60 -13.25
C MET A 132 -8.86 -15.41 -13.07
N GLU A 133 -8.47 -15.12 -11.83
CA GLU A 133 -7.50 -14.05 -11.52
C GLU A 133 -6.10 -14.32 -12.11
N MET A 134 -5.72 -15.61 -12.21
CA MET A 134 -4.48 -16.00 -12.90
C MET A 134 -4.56 -15.69 -14.40
N ILE A 135 -5.73 -15.94 -15.04
CA ILE A 135 -5.95 -15.60 -16.46
C ILE A 135 -5.88 -14.08 -16.67
N GLU A 136 -6.56 -13.32 -15.81
CA GLU A 136 -6.52 -11.85 -15.87
C GLU A 136 -5.08 -11.31 -15.71
N THR A 137 -4.31 -11.87 -14.79
CA THR A 137 -2.91 -11.52 -14.59
C THR A 137 -2.05 -11.89 -15.81
N ALA A 138 -2.27 -13.07 -16.41
CA ALA A 138 -1.57 -13.48 -17.62
C ALA A 138 -1.88 -12.53 -18.80
N PHE A 139 -3.12 -12.08 -18.93
CA PHE A 139 -3.52 -11.08 -19.92
C PHE A 139 -2.80 -9.74 -19.70
N VAL A 140 -2.81 -9.21 -18.47
CA VAL A 140 -2.09 -7.97 -18.13
C VAL A 140 -0.59 -8.12 -18.41
N ASN A 141 0.01 -9.26 -18.06
CA ASN A 141 1.41 -9.55 -18.35
C ASN A 141 1.71 -9.58 -19.85
N GLY A 142 0.78 -10.10 -20.66
CA GLY A 142 0.87 -10.09 -22.12
C GLY A 142 0.87 -8.68 -22.71
N VAL A 143 -0.09 -7.85 -22.27
CA VAL A 143 -0.20 -6.44 -22.70
C VAL A 143 1.02 -5.63 -22.26
N ALA A 144 1.53 -5.86 -21.07
CA ALA A 144 2.71 -5.16 -20.54
C ALA A 144 4.00 -5.43 -21.33
N LYS A 145 4.09 -6.53 -22.09
CA LYS A 145 5.23 -6.79 -22.99
C LYS A 145 5.26 -5.86 -24.20
N VAL A 146 4.10 -5.36 -24.61
CA VAL A 146 3.94 -4.54 -25.84
C VAL A 146 3.79 -3.07 -25.48
N LEU A 147 3.10 -2.74 -24.39
CA LEU A 147 2.72 -1.39 -23.99
C LEU A 147 2.97 -1.16 -22.50
N PRO A 148 4.21 -1.33 -21.98
CA PRO A 148 4.47 -1.29 -20.53
C PRO A 148 4.12 0.08 -19.90
N ASP A 149 4.48 1.18 -20.60
CA ASP A 149 4.34 2.54 -20.09
C ASP A 149 2.96 3.16 -20.37
N ALA A 150 2.09 2.43 -21.07
CA ALA A 150 0.78 2.94 -21.43
C ALA A 150 -0.07 3.18 -20.16
N LYS A 151 -0.55 4.41 -20.01
CA LYS A 151 -1.49 4.84 -18.97
C LYS A 151 -2.87 5.00 -19.59
N SER A 152 -3.47 3.89 -19.97
CA SER A 152 -4.80 3.92 -20.55
C SER A 152 -5.86 4.24 -19.49
N LEU A 153 -6.48 5.41 -19.61
CA LEU A 153 -7.66 5.77 -18.79
C LEU A 153 -8.77 4.73 -18.90
N PHE A 154 -8.87 4.09 -20.07
CA PHE A 154 -9.86 3.03 -20.30
C PHE A 154 -9.54 1.78 -19.48
N ILE A 155 -8.28 1.30 -19.48
CA ILE A 155 -7.85 0.14 -18.71
C ILE A 155 -7.96 0.44 -17.21
N ASN A 156 -7.52 1.62 -16.76
CA ASN A 156 -7.66 2.04 -15.37
C ASN A 156 -9.15 2.11 -14.95
N ARG A 157 -10.02 2.67 -15.81
CA ARG A 157 -11.46 2.66 -15.57
C ARG A 157 -12.01 1.25 -15.50
N LEU A 158 -11.60 0.35 -16.38
CA LEU A 158 -12.07 -1.02 -16.38
C LEU A 158 -11.66 -1.74 -15.08
N ALA A 159 -10.42 -1.57 -14.65
CA ALA A 159 -9.90 -2.18 -13.42
C ALA A 159 -10.61 -1.69 -12.14
N PHE A 160 -10.82 -0.37 -12.01
CA PHE A 160 -11.38 0.21 -10.79
C PHE A 160 -12.92 0.45 -10.84
N SER A 161 -13.53 0.60 -12.02
CA SER A 161 -14.98 0.78 -12.12
C SER A 161 -15.77 -0.47 -11.74
N GLY A 162 -15.15 -1.65 -11.84
CA GLY A 162 -15.71 -2.89 -11.32
C GLY A 162 -15.96 -2.83 -9.81
N PHE A 163 -15.10 -2.14 -9.08
CA PHE A 163 -15.25 -1.93 -7.64
C PHE A 163 -16.40 -0.98 -7.31
N ASP A 164 -16.53 0.13 -8.04
CA ASP A 164 -17.66 1.07 -7.85
C ASP A 164 -19.03 0.41 -8.06
N ARG A 165 -19.15 -0.60 -8.94
CA ARG A 165 -20.39 -1.31 -9.19
C ARG A 165 -20.82 -2.23 -8.05
N GLN A 166 -19.89 -2.60 -7.17
CA GLN A 166 -20.11 -3.50 -6.05
C GLN A 166 -20.55 -2.77 -4.77
N VAL A 167 -20.54 -1.43 -4.77
CA VAL A 167 -20.94 -0.61 -3.63
C VAL A 167 -22.03 0.37 -4.05
N GLU A 168 -22.93 0.70 -3.11
CA GLU A 168 -24.04 1.61 -3.34
C GLU A 168 -23.59 3.06 -3.61
N GLY A 169 -24.41 3.80 -4.36
CA GLY A 169 -24.20 5.20 -4.66
C GLY A 169 -23.79 5.49 -6.10
N THR A 170 -23.58 6.77 -6.43
CA THR A 170 -23.25 7.25 -7.79
C THR A 170 -21.91 7.93 -7.92
N ALA A 171 -21.26 8.26 -6.81
CA ALA A 171 -19.97 8.92 -6.83
C ALA A 171 -18.87 8.02 -7.46
N ARG A 172 -17.96 8.63 -8.20
CA ARG A 172 -16.76 7.97 -8.67
C ARG A 172 -15.86 7.61 -7.47
N ASN A 173 -15.18 6.46 -7.53
CA ASN A 173 -14.28 5.96 -6.48
C ASN A 173 -14.97 5.77 -5.11
N ARG A 174 -16.29 5.58 -5.08
CA ARG A 174 -17.05 5.39 -3.82
C ARG A 174 -16.67 4.12 -3.07
N TRP A 175 -16.04 3.19 -3.75
CA TRP A 175 -15.56 1.94 -3.14
C TRP A 175 -14.44 2.15 -2.10
N ILE A 176 -13.72 3.30 -2.13
CA ILE A 176 -12.60 3.56 -1.23
C ILE A 176 -13.03 3.86 0.21
N SER A 177 -14.25 4.36 0.41
CA SER A 177 -14.74 4.70 1.76
C SER A 177 -16.27 4.85 1.79
N LYS A 178 -16.89 4.41 2.89
CA LYS A 178 -18.29 4.74 3.19
C LYS A 178 -18.48 6.18 3.69
N ASN A 179 -17.42 6.81 4.18
CA ASN A 179 -17.46 8.24 4.48
C ASN A 179 -17.40 9.03 3.17
N TYR A 180 -18.53 9.65 2.82
CA TYR A 180 -18.67 10.44 1.59
C TYR A 180 -17.64 11.57 1.48
N GLU A 181 -17.29 12.20 2.59
CA GLU A 181 -16.29 13.28 2.62
C GLU A 181 -14.91 12.78 2.20
N ASN A 182 -14.51 11.57 2.63
CA ASN A 182 -13.26 10.94 2.17
C ASN A 182 -13.27 10.69 0.65
N VAL A 183 -14.42 10.29 0.10
CA VAL A 183 -14.57 10.09 -1.35
C VAL A 183 -14.46 11.41 -2.11
N VAL A 184 -15.10 12.45 -1.61
CA VAL A 184 -15.03 13.81 -2.20
C VAL A 184 -13.60 14.34 -2.17
N ASN A 185 -12.92 14.22 -1.04
CA ASN A 185 -11.53 14.66 -0.87
C ASN A 185 -10.59 13.91 -1.81
N TYR A 186 -10.72 12.57 -1.90
CA TYR A 186 -9.96 11.76 -2.84
C TYR A 186 -10.17 12.20 -4.30
N ASN A 187 -11.40 12.45 -4.69
CA ASN A 187 -11.74 12.84 -6.07
C ASN A 187 -11.28 14.26 -6.44
N LYS A 188 -11.13 15.15 -5.48
CA LYS A 188 -10.65 16.53 -5.67
C LYS A 188 -9.13 16.65 -5.59
N ASP A 189 -8.48 15.69 -4.99
CA ASP A 189 -7.04 15.70 -4.79
C ASP A 189 -6.30 15.40 -6.11
N PRO A 190 -5.46 16.32 -6.62
CA PRO A 190 -4.73 16.13 -7.86
C PRO A 190 -3.65 15.03 -7.77
N LEU A 191 -3.27 14.62 -6.57
CA LEU A 191 -2.30 13.55 -6.32
C LEU A 191 -2.96 12.18 -6.12
N SER A 192 -4.30 12.12 -6.12
CA SER A 192 -5.09 10.89 -5.93
C SER A 192 -5.90 10.52 -7.16
N GLY A 193 -6.23 9.24 -7.34
CA GLY A 193 -7.09 8.75 -8.42
C GLY A 193 -6.53 8.91 -9.83
N HIS A 194 -5.22 9.12 -9.96
CA HIS A 194 -4.54 9.19 -11.26
C HIS A 194 -4.39 7.79 -11.89
N PRO A 195 -4.34 7.70 -13.23
CA PRO A 195 -4.09 6.43 -13.89
C PRO A 195 -2.68 5.93 -13.61
N VAL A 196 -2.54 4.61 -13.46
CA VAL A 196 -1.26 3.94 -13.36
C VAL A 196 -0.90 3.25 -14.67
N SER A 197 0.39 2.97 -14.90
CA SER A 197 0.86 2.27 -16.08
C SER A 197 0.44 0.80 -16.08
N ILE A 198 0.47 0.17 -17.26
CA ILE A 198 0.23 -1.27 -17.38
C ILE A 198 1.32 -2.05 -16.66
N ASN A 199 2.56 -1.56 -16.67
CA ASN A 199 3.66 -2.16 -15.91
C ASN A 199 3.39 -2.13 -14.39
N THR A 200 2.83 -1.04 -13.87
CA THR A 200 2.40 -0.96 -12.46
C THR A 200 1.31 -2.00 -12.15
N PHE A 201 0.28 -2.14 -12.98
CA PHE A 201 -0.73 -3.19 -12.80
C PHE A 201 -0.13 -4.59 -12.81
N LYS A 202 0.78 -4.87 -13.75
CA LYS A 202 1.53 -6.12 -13.80
C LYS A 202 2.30 -6.37 -12.51
N ALA A 203 3.07 -5.38 -12.05
CA ALA A 203 3.88 -5.51 -10.85
C ALA A 203 3.03 -5.78 -9.59
N VAL A 204 1.93 -5.05 -9.41
CA VAL A 204 0.99 -5.24 -8.29
C VAL A 204 0.33 -6.62 -8.36
N ASN A 205 -0.19 -7.02 -9.52
CA ASN A 205 -0.85 -8.32 -9.68
C ASN A 205 0.12 -9.48 -9.35
N ASN A 206 1.33 -9.43 -9.89
CA ASN A 206 2.34 -10.47 -9.62
C ASN A 206 2.72 -10.51 -8.13
N ALA A 207 2.85 -9.35 -7.48
CA ALA A 207 3.13 -9.27 -6.06
C ALA A 207 2.00 -9.85 -5.18
N ILE A 208 0.72 -9.64 -5.56
CA ILE A 208 -0.43 -10.24 -4.83
C ILE A 208 -0.37 -11.77 -4.87
N PHE A 209 0.09 -12.38 -5.97
CA PHE A 209 0.30 -13.83 -5.99
C PHE A 209 1.52 -14.24 -5.16
N ALA A 210 2.63 -13.50 -5.26
CA ALA A 210 3.87 -13.83 -4.57
C ALA A 210 3.71 -13.85 -3.05
N VAL A 211 2.97 -12.89 -2.46
CA VAL A 211 2.77 -12.79 -1.00
C VAL A 211 2.02 -13.96 -0.38
N ASN A 212 1.38 -14.80 -1.19
CA ASN A 212 0.64 -15.96 -0.73
C ASN A 212 1.46 -17.26 -0.81
N SER A 213 2.73 -17.18 -1.25
CA SER A 213 3.60 -18.36 -1.31
C SER A 213 4.03 -18.78 0.10
N GLU A 214 4.12 -20.10 0.31
CA GLU A 214 4.64 -20.68 1.56
C GLU A 214 6.06 -20.20 1.84
N ASP A 215 6.84 -19.92 0.80
CA ASP A 215 8.19 -19.38 0.90
C ASP A 215 8.20 -18.00 1.57
N ILE A 216 7.29 -17.11 1.21
CA ILE A 216 7.18 -15.77 1.83
C ILE A 216 6.62 -15.86 3.25
N ILE A 217 5.51 -16.55 3.43
CA ILE A 217 4.81 -16.67 4.72
C ILE A 217 5.67 -17.41 5.75
N GLY A 218 6.39 -18.42 5.33
CA GLY A 218 7.29 -19.20 6.19
C GLY A 218 8.45 -18.40 6.81
N HIS A 219 8.74 -17.21 6.24
CA HIS A 219 9.76 -16.31 6.78
C HIS A 219 9.20 -15.27 7.79
N TYR A 220 7.89 -15.22 8.01
CA TYR A 220 7.33 -14.31 8.99
C TYR A 220 7.75 -14.69 10.40
N SER A 221 8.18 -13.70 11.18
CA SER A 221 8.53 -13.92 12.58
C SER A 221 7.29 -14.33 13.38
N LYS A 222 7.44 -15.39 14.20
CA LYS A 222 6.39 -15.86 15.12
C LYS A 222 6.13 -14.88 16.26
N ASP A 223 7.06 -13.95 16.50
CA ASP A 223 6.96 -12.93 17.56
C ASP A 223 6.26 -11.65 17.07
N THR A 224 5.97 -11.55 15.77
CA THR A 224 5.22 -10.41 15.22
C THR A 224 3.72 -10.57 15.49
N HIS A 225 3.11 -9.57 16.11
CA HIS A 225 1.66 -9.51 16.30
C HIS A 225 0.99 -8.97 15.05
N PHE A 226 -0.05 -9.64 14.56
CA PHE A 226 -0.79 -9.25 13.37
C PHE A 226 -2.15 -8.63 13.72
N LEU A 227 -2.50 -7.54 13.05
CA LEU A 227 -3.85 -6.98 13.02
C LEU A 227 -4.31 -6.89 11.56
N LEU A 228 -5.35 -7.63 11.21
CA LEU A 228 -5.95 -7.67 9.89
C LEU A 228 -7.23 -6.84 9.87
N ILE A 229 -7.30 -5.84 9.00
CA ILE A 229 -8.45 -4.93 8.90
C ILE A 229 -8.94 -4.88 7.46
N SER A 230 -10.24 -5.06 7.25
CA SER A 230 -10.91 -4.84 5.97
C SER A 230 -12.29 -4.24 6.15
N GLY A 231 -12.71 -3.45 5.17
CA GLY A 231 -14.10 -3.07 5.05
C GLY A 231 -14.98 -4.27 4.71
N LYS A 232 -16.13 -4.41 5.38
CA LYS A 232 -17.12 -5.48 5.11
C LYS A 232 -17.57 -5.51 3.65
N ASP A 233 -17.59 -4.35 2.99
CA ASP A 233 -18.03 -4.23 1.60
C ASP A 233 -16.86 -3.85 0.66
N ASP A 234 -15.60 -4.04 1.11
CA ASP A 234 -14.42 -3.77 0.31
C ASP A 234 -14.31 -4.76 -0.86
N PRO A 235 -14.47 -4.30 -2.11
CA PRO A 235 -14.42 -5.19 -3.27
C PRO A 235 -13.02 -5.73 -3.56
N PHE A 236 -11.96 -5.03 -3.13
CA PHE A 236 -10.58 -5.49 -3.34
C PHE A 236 -10.22 -6.71 -2.49
N SER A 237 -10.78 -6.80 -1.28
CA SER A 237 -10.62 -7.94 -0.39
C SER A 237 -11.74 -9.00 -0.53
N HIS A 238 -12.50 -8.97 -1.64
CA HIS A 238 -13.68 -9.85 -1.87
C HIS A 238 -14.67 -9.79 -0.71
N GLN A 239 -15.04 -8.57 -0.27
CA GLN A 239 -15.93 -8.32 0.87
C GLN A 239 -15.43 -8.95 2.18
N GLY A 240 -14.12 -8.82 2.44
CA GLY A 240 -13.46 -9.33 3.65
C GLY A 240 -13.04 -10.81 3.60
N LYS A 241 -13.47 -11.59 2.60
CA LYS A 241 -13.14 -13.02 2.51
C LYS A 241 -11.65 -13.30 2.39
N ASP A 242 -10.89 -12.39 1.79
CA ASP A 242 -9.45 -12.53 1.64
C ASP A 242 -8.72 -12.37 2.99
N ILE A 243 -9.29 -11.57 3.89
CA ILE A 243 -8.78 -11.42 5.26
C ILE A 243 -9.03 -12.69 6.06
N GLU A 244 -10.22 -13.29 5.96
CA GLU A 244 -10.54 -14.58 6.62
C GLU A 244 -9.59 -15.69 6.18
N LYS A 245 -9.25 -15.74 4.89
CA LYS A 245 -8.26 -16.71 4.38
C LYS A 245 -6.86 -16.45 4.92
N LEU A 246 -6.45 -15.18 5.00
CA LEU A 246 -5.13 -14.80 5.50
C LEU A 246 -4.99 -15.08 7.00
N ASP A 247 -6.05 -14.92 7.78
CA ASP A 247 -6.07 -15.21 9.23
C ASP A 247 -5.94 -16.73 9.51
N ALA A 248 -6.33 -17.56 8.56
CA ALA A 248 -6.25 -19.02 8.64
C ALA A 248 -4.88 -19.60 8.24
N THR A 249 -3.95 -18.73 7.77
CA THR A 249 -2.62 -19.14 7.27
C THR A 249 -1.54 -18.90 8.30
#